data_e4e50233b3b4689a946f010f2294d56c
#
_entry.id   e4e50233b3b4689a946f010f2294d56c
#
_cell.length_a   1.000
_cell.length_b   1.000
_cell.length_c   1.000
_cell.angle_alpha   90.00
_cell.angle_beta   90.00
_cell.angle_gamma   90.00
#
_symmetry.space_group_name_H-M   'P 1'
#
loop_
_entity.id
_entity.type
_entity.pdbx_description
1 polymer ?
#
loop_
_entity_poly.entity_id
_entity_poly.type
_entity_poly.pdbx_seq_one_letter_code
_entity_poly.pdbx_strand_id
1 'polypeptide(L)'
;MNDNKSAYNAGIYDERIVNVLPYYREYHKQVIDVAVNMGFKAPQWLDTGCGTGTLAAKALAVIPDACFTLCDPSEKMLVQAKEKLQNRNIRFLNVPSDKLEFNNEFDVVTAIQSHHYFDEDGRELAVKNCHRALKEGGVFMTFENIRMDTDESDTIALKRWVRFLEEHGNSPEDVRMHIERRGVEVFPITIEKHIEILKKTGFRSVNVLWSSYLQAGFWAIK
;
A
#
# COMPACT_ATOMS: atom_id res chain seq x y z
N MET A 1 10.46 16.58 13.55
CA MET A 1 10.99 15.50 12.72
C MET A 1 9.83 14.72 12.13
N ASN A 2 9.92 14.30 10.88
CA ASN A 2 8.94 13.40 10.27
C ASN A 2 9.16 11.99 10.86
N ASP A 3 8.10 11.32 11.30
CA ASP A 3 8.16 9.98 11.90
C ASP A 3 7.71 8.87 10.94
N ASN A 4 7.41 9.25 9.67
CA ASN A 4 7.06 8.30 8.62
C ASN A 4 8.14 8.28 7.52
N LYS A 5 8.12 7.23 6.71
CA LYS A 5 9.04 7.07 5.57
C LYS A 5 8.55 7.77 4.29
N SER A 6 7.39 8.43 4.31
CA SER A 6 6.88 9.20 3.18
C SER A 6 7.73 10.45 2.92
N ALA A 7 7.71 10.96 1.69
CA ALA A 7 8.31 12.24 1.33
C ALA A 7 7.62 13.44 2.03
N TYR A 8 6.37 13.25 2.45
CA TYR A 8 5.53 14.30 3.04
C TYR A 8 5.16 13.98 4.48
N ASN A 9 5.03 15.02 5.31
CA ASN A 9 4.48 14.86 6.64
C ASN A 9 2.97 14.55 6.59
N ALA A 10 2.44 13.97 7.67
CA ALA A 10 1.06 13.48 7.72
C ALA A 10 0.01 14.55 7.41
N GLY A 11 0.25 15.82 7.79
CA GLY A 11 -0.73 16.90 7.64
C GLY A 11 -0.98 17.35 6.20
N ILE A 12 -0.02 17.12 5.29
CA ILE A 12 -0.15 17.50 3.86
C ILE A 12 -0.15 16.29 2.93
N TYR A 13 -0.05 15.08 3.48
CA TYR A 13 0.10 13.84 2.70
C TYR A 13 -1.01 13.65 1.67
N ASP A 14 -2.27 13.74 2.08
CA ASP A 14 -3.42 13.47 1.22
C ASP A 14 -3.54 14.44 0.03
N GLU A 15 -3.11 15.69 0.23
CA GLU A 15 -3.11 16.72 -0.83
C GLU A 15 -1.97 16.50 -1.82
N ARG A 16 -0.79 16.11 -1.32
CA ARG A 16 0.42 16.00 -2.13
C ARG A 16 0.51 14.68 -2.90
N ILE A 17 0.08 13.57 -2.30
CA ILE A 17 0.28 12.24 -2.86
C ILE A 17 -0.38 12.04 -4.24
N VAL A 18 -1.51 12.68 -4.48
CA VAL A 18 -2.24 12.60 -5.75
C VAL A 18 -1.50 13.28 -6.91
N ASN A 19 -0.58 14.19 -6.62
CA ASN A 19 0.26 14.89 -7.59
C ASN A 19 1.59 14.16 -7.84
N VAL A 20 1.87 13.10 -7.08
CA VAL A 20 3.11 12.31 -7.15
C VAL A 20 2.87 10.92 -7.72
N LEU A 21 1.80 10.27 -7.29
CA LEU A 21 1.44 8.92 -7.75
C LEU A 21 0.36 8.98 -8.83
N PRO A 22 0.71 8.65 -10.09
CA PRO A 22 -0.24 8.58 -11.18
C PRO A 22 -1.41 7.66 -10.81
N TYR A 23 -2.63 8.14 -11.02
CA TYR A 23 -3.86 7.37 -10.74
C TYR A 23 -4.04 6.89 -9.30
N TYR A 24 -3.43 7.55 -8.31
CA TYR A 24 -3.51 7.14 -6.89
C TYR A 24 -4.93 6.85 -6.39
N ARG A 25 -5.92 7.62 -6.87
CA ARG A 25 -7.33 7.42 -6.49
C ARG A 25 -7.90 6.09 -7.00
N GLU A 26 -7.35 5.55 -8.09
CA GLU A 26 -7.79 4.27 -8.66
C GLU A 26 -7.32 3.08 -7.82
N TYR A 27 -6.19 3.18 -7.10
CA TYR A 27 -5.71 2.10 -6.23
C TYR A 27 -6.78 1.69 -5.22
N HIS A 28 -7.37 2.67 -4.54
CA HIS A 28 -8.42 2.41 -3.56
C HIS A 28 -9.68 1.83 -4.20
N LYS A 29 -10.08 2.31 -5.39
CA LYS A 29 -11.24 1.77 -6.11
C LYS A 29 -11.04 0.32 -6.49
N GLN A 30 -9.88 -0.03 -7.05
CA GLN A 30 -9.55 -1.39 -7.44
C GLN A 30 -9.55 -2.34 -6.23
N VAL A 31 -8.97 -1.92 -5.10
CA VAL A 31 -8.95 -2.69 -3.86
C VAL A 31 -10.36 -2.92 -3.31
N ILE A 32 -11.18 -1.87 -3.27
CA ILE A 32 -12.56 -1.96 -2.78
C ILE A 32 -13.41 -2.83 -3.70
N ASP A 33 -13.22 -2.72 -5.02
CA ASP A 33 -13.93 -3.55 -6.01
C ASP A 33 -13.63 -5.04 -5.80
N VAL A 34 -12.37 -5.43 -5.62
CA VAL A 34 -12.02 -6.82 -5.29
C VAL A 34 -12.69 -7.25 -3.98
N ALA A 35 -12.61 -6.43 -2.92
CA ALA A 35 -13.20 -6.77 -1.63
C ALA A 35 -14.71 -6.99 -1.70
N VAL A 36 -15.44 -6.16 -2.47
CA VAL A 36 -16.87 -6.31 -2.74
C VAL A 36 -17.15 -7.64 -3.46
N ASN A 37 -16.35 -7.95 -4.50
CA ASN A 37 -16.54 -9.15 -5.31
C ASN A 37 -16.12 -10.45 -4.60
N MET A 38 -15.34 -10.38 -3.51
CA MET A 38 -15.11 -11.51 -2.61
C MET A 38 -16.37 -11.94 -1.84
N GLY A 39 -17.39 -11.08 -1.76
CA GLY A 39 -18.70 -11.39 -1.18
C GLY A 39 -18.73 -11.47 0.34
N PHE A 40 -17.73 -10.95 1.05
CA PHE A 40 -17.76 -10.88 2.52
C PHE A 40 -18.83 -9.87 2.99
N LYS A 41 -19.70 -10.29 3.92
CA LYS A 41 -20.79 -9.43 4.42
C LYS A 41 -20.31 -8.37 5.39
N ALA A 42 -19.44 -8.73 6.34
CA ALA A 42 -18.88 -7.87 7.36
C ALA A 42 -17.38 -8.22 7.54
N PRO A 43 -16.51 -7.91 6.55
CA PRO A 43 -15.13 -8.38 6.56
C PRO A 43 -14.35 -7.83 7.74
N GLN A 44 -13.58 -8.69 8.40
CA GLN A 44 -12.50 -8.28 9.27
C GLN A 44 -11.34 -7.83 8.37
N TRP A 45 -11.01 -6.55 8.37
CA TRP A 45 -10.07 -5.95 7.43
C TRP A 45 -8.86 -5.35 8.16
N LEU A 46 -7.69 -5.89 7.90
CA LEU A 46 -6.43 -5.31 8.32
C LEU A 46 -5.87 -4.42 7.20
N ASP A 47 -5.61 -3.15 7.49
CA ASP A 47 -4.87 -2.25 6.60
C ASP A 47 -3.53 -1.89 7.26
N THR A 48 -2.43 -2.43 6.72
CA THR A 48 -1.09 -2.25 7.29
C THR A 48 -0.28 -1.25 6.46
N GLY A 49 0.36 -0.28 7.15
CA GLY A 49 0.85 0.93 6.52
C GLY A 49 -0.33 1.82 6.08
N CYS A 50 -1.36 1.92 6.92
CA CYS A 50 -2.63 2.57 6.59
C CYS A 50 -2.52 4.09 6.36
N GLY A 51 -1.39 4.70 6.72
CA GLY A 51 -1.18 6.14 6.62
C GLY A 51 -2.27 6.93 7.32
N THR A 52 -2.88 7.87 6.61
CA THR A 52 -3.96 8.72 7.10
C THR A 52 -5.35 8.05 7.09
N GLY A 53 -5.44 6.74 6.83
CA GLY A 53 -6.70 5.97 6.85
C GLY A 53 -7.62 6.22 5.66
N THR A 54 -7.11 6.76 4.56
CA THR A 54 -7.90 7.13 3.38
C THR A 54 -8.56 5.93 2.70
N LEU A 55 -7.88 4.77 2.63
CA LEU A 55 -8.49 3.53 2.11
C LEU A 55 -9.68 3.11 2.99
N ALA A 56 -9.49 3.04 4.30
CA ALA A 56 -10.55 2.63 5.23
C ALA A 56 -11.77 3.55 5.16
N ALA A 57 -11.56 4.87 5.08
CA ALA A 57 -12.66 5.84 4.94
C ALA A 57 -13.49 5.59 3.67
N LYS A 58 -12.83 5.33 2.53
CA LYS A 58 -13.50 5.03 1.26
C LYS A 58 -14.17 3.66 1.27
N ALA A 59 -13.53 2.64 1.86
CA ALA A 59 -14.08 1.30 1.94
C ALA A 59 -15.35 1.26 2.82
N LEU A 60 -15.36 1.95 3.95
CA LEU A 60 -16.54 2.07 4.83
C LEU A 60 -17.73 2.80 4.19
N ALA A 61 -17.50 3.63 3.17
CA ALA A 61 -18.59 4.23 2.39
C ALA A 61 -19.28 3.23 1.46
N VAL A 62 -18.59 2.13 1.08
CA VAL A 62 -19.11 1.10 0.17
C VAL A 62 -19.51 -0.17 0.94
N ILE A 63 -18.75 -0.53 1.96
CA ILE A 63 -18.94 -1.70 2.83
C ILE A 63 -19.06 -1.21 4.28
N PRO A 64 -20.20 -0.65 4.68
CA PRO A 64 -20.36 0.03 5.98
C PRO A 64 -20.17 -0.89 7.18
N ASP A 65 -20.38 -2.18 7.02
CA ASP A 65 -20.23 -3.21 8.06
C ASP A 65 -18.82 -3.79 8.17
N ALA A 66 -17.85 -3.31 7.39
CA ALA A 66 -16.46 -3.73 7.50
C ALA A 66 -15.86 -3.33 8.86
N CYS A 67 -15.15 -4.26 9.49
CA CYS A 67 -14.48 -4.06 10.78
C CYS A 67 -12.98 -3.87 10.56
N PHE A 68 -12.49 -2.64 10.74
CA PHE A 68 -11.09 -2.30 10.45
C PHE A 68 -10.16 -2.42 11.67
N THR A 69 -8.98 -2.99 11.40
CA THR A 69 -7.77 -2.80 12.20
C THR A 69 -6.76 -2.06 11.34
N LEU A 70 -6.32 -0.88 11.78
CA LEU A 70 -5.40 0.00 11.06
C LEU A 70 -4.04 0.02 11.75
N CYS A 71 -3.00 -0.35 11.02
CA CYS A 71 -1.63 -0.40 11.52
C CYS A 71 -0.74 0.56 10.73
N ASP A 72 0.06 1.37 11.43
CA ASP A 72 1.09 2.21 10.82
C ASP A 72 2.24 2.45 11.81
N PRO A 73 3.52 2.44 11.39
CA PRO A 73 4.64 2.76 12.27
C PRO A 73 4.70 4.25 12.67
N SER A 74 4.04 5.15 11.94
CA SER A 74 3.98 6.58 12.22
C SER A 74 2.79 6.91 13.12
N GLU A 75 3.08 7.39 14.32
CA GLU A 75 2.03 7.87 15.24
C GLU A 75 1.29 9.08 14.65
N LYS A 76 2.00 9.97 13.93
CA LYS A 76 1.39 11.14 13.29
C LYS A 76 0.41 10.76 12.18
N MET A 77 0.70 9.72 11.41
CA MET A 77 -0.24 9.17 10.44
C MET A 77 -1.48 8.62 11.13
N LEU A 78 -1.31 7.86 12.22
CA LEU A 78 -2.43 7.34 13.01
C LEU A 78 -3.28 8.43 13.66
N VAL A 79 -2.71 9.55 14.06
CA VAL A 79 -3.49 10.71 14.55
C VAL A 79 -4.43 11.21 13.45
N GLN A 80 -3.92 11.42 12.23
CA GLN A 80 -4.75 11.84 11.08
C GLN A 80 -5.83 10.79 10.74
N ALA A 81 -5.48 9.49 10.82
CA ALA A 81 -6.44 8.41 10.58
C ALA A 81 -7.56 8.41 11.63
N LYS A 82 -7.24 8.60 12.90
CA LYS A 82 -8.22 8.70 14.01
C LYS A 82 -9.15 9.89 13.84
N GLU A 83 -8.62 11.05 13.45
CA GLU A 83 -9.42 12.26 13.17
C GLU A 83 -10.36 12.05 11.98
N LYS A 84 -9.86 11.45 10.89
CA LYS A 84 -10.65 11.16 9.68
C LYS A 84 -11.76 10.14 9.92
N LEU A 85 -11.52 9.16 10.78
CA LEU A 85 -12.41 8.03 11.05
C LEU A 85 -13.13 8.13 12.41
N GLN A 86 -13.19 9.33 12.98
CA GLN A 86 -13.92 9.57 14.22
C GLN A 86 -15.36 9.01 14.14
N ASN A 87 -15.88 8.53 15.26
CA ASN A 87 -17.20 7.90 15.37
C ASN A 87 -17.31 6.50 14.69
N ARG A 88 -16.20 5.87 14.34
CA ARG A 88 -16.14 4.47 13.88
C ARG A 88 -15.44 3.61 14.92
N ASN A 89 -15.93 2.39 15.10
CA ASN A 89 -15.26 1.41 15.98
C ASN A 89 -14.10 0.76 15.22
N ILE A 90 -12.92 1.37 15.28
CA ILE A 90 -11.71 0.94 14.57
C ILE A 90 -10.59 0.72 15.59
N ARG A 91 -9.89 -0.39 15.44
CA ARG A 91 -8.67 -0.68 16.21
C ARG A 91 -7.47 -0.03 15.52
N PHE A 92 -6.69 0.78 16.26
CA PHE A 92 -5.47 1.42 15.77
C PHE A 92 -4.26 0.87 16.51
N LEU A 93 -3.20 0.50 15.77
CA LEU A 93 -1.98 -0.07 16.32
C LEU A 93 -0.76 0.63 15.70
N ASN A 94 0.13 1.11 16.53
CA ASN A 94 1.41 1.69 16.10
C ASN A 94 2.45 0.56 15.92
N VAL A 95 2.36 -0.14 14.79
CA VAL A 95 3.21 -1.28 14.45
C VAL A 95 3.44 -1.38 12.95
N PRO A 96 4.67 -1.65 12.49
CA PRO A 96 4.97 -1.90 11.07
C PRO A 96 4.59 -3.33 10.65
N SER A 97 4.46 -3.55 9.33
CA SER A 97 4.00 -4.81 8.75
C SER A 97 4.91 -6.01 9.07
N ASP A 98 6.21 -5.80 9.21
CA ASP A 98 7.20 -6.84 9.55
C ASP A 98 7.13 -7.31 11.01
N LYS A 99 6.37 -6.61 11.86
CA LYS A 99 6.17 -6.92 13.28
C LYS A 99 4.72 -7.31 13.64
N LEU A 100 3.88 -7.57 12.65
CA LEU A 100 2.52 -8.05 12.90
C LEU A 100 2.53 -9.48 13.47
N GLU A 101 1.68 -9.74 14.49
CA GLU A 101 1.60 -11.03 15.17
C GLU A 101 0.23 -11.72 15.02
N PHE A 102 -0.64 -11.21 14.15
CA PHE A 102 -1.96 -11.77 13.89
C PHE A 102 -1.89 -13.17 13.25
N ASN A 103 -2.90 -14.00 13.51
CA ASN A 103 -2.99 -15.35 12.98
C ASN A 103 -4.44 -15.74 12.66
N ASN A 104 -4.78 -15.91 11.38
CA ASN A 104 -6.11 -16.30 10.89
C ASN A 104 -7.26 -15.42 11.43
N GLU A 105 -7.09 -14.11 11.48
CA GLU A 105 -8.06 -13.17 12.04
C GLU A 105 -8.84 -12.39 10.99
N PHE A 106 -8.26 -12.18 9.78
CA PHE A 106 -8.79 -11.24 8.80
C PHE A 106 -9.27 -11.93 7.52
N ASP A 107 -10.36 -11.40 6.97
CA ASP A 107 -10.89 -11.79 5.67
C ASP A 107 -10.18 -11.04 4.54
N VAL A 108 -9.76 -9.79 4.84
CA VAL A 108 -9.04 -8.91 3.92
C VAL A 108 -7.81 -8.33 4.62
N VAL A 109 -6.67 -8.35 3.93
CA VAL A 109 -5.46 -7.63 4.35
C VAL A 109 -5.00 -6.73 3.20
N THR A 110 -4.71 -5.47 3.50
CA THR A 110 -4.19 -4.51 2.53
C THR A 110 -2.87 -3.89 2.98
N ALA A 111 -2.00 -3.58 2.00
CA ALA A 111 -0.75 -2.87 2.18
C ALA A 111 -0.53 -1.93 0.98
N ILE A 112 -1.02 -0.69 1.08
CA ILE A 112 -1.02 0.25 -0.04
C ILE A 112 0.13 1.24 0.10
N GLN A 113 1.08 1.19 -0.84
CA GLN A 113 2.26 2.07 -0.86
C GLN A 113 3.09 1.99 0.44
N SER A 114 3.28 0.78 0.96
CA SER A 114 3.93 0.58 2.26
C SER A 114 5.09 -0.42 2.26
N HIS A 115 5.02 -1.51 1.51
CA HIS A 115 6.05 -2.55 1.54
C HIS A 115 7.30 -2.21 0.72
N HIS A 116 7.24 -1.25 -0.19
CA HIS A 116 8.42 -0.77 -0.92
C HIS A 116 9.44 0.00 -0.06
N TYR A 117 9.09 0.31 1.18
CA TYR A 117 10.05 0.88 2.17
C TYR A 117 10.91 -0.17 2.87
N PHE A 118 10.65 -1.46 2.68
CA PHE A 118 11.45 -2.54 3.20
C PHE A 118 12.50 -2.99 2.17
N ASP A 119 13.66 -3.42 2.65
CA ASP A 119 14.58 -4.24 1.89
C ASP A 119 13.96 -5.61 1.55
N GLU A 120 14.70 -6.50 0.91
CA GLU A 120 14.17 -7.80 0.46
C GLU A 120 13.69 -8.65 1.64
N ASP A 121 14.49 -8.79 2.69
CA ASP A 121 14.16 -9.62 3.86
C ASP A 121 12.97 -9.07 4.64
N GLY A 122 12.94 -7.76 4.87
CA GLY A 122 11.84 -7.07 5.55
C GLY A 122 10.54 -7.17 4.77
N ARG A 123 10.60 -7.07 3.44
CA ARG A 123 9.42 -7.23 2.57
C ARG A 123 8.89 -8.67 2.59
N GLU A 124 9.76 -9.68 2.47
CA GLU A 124 9.34 -11.09 2.57
C GLU A 124 8.69 -11.36 3.93
N LEU A 125 9.25 -10.84 5.01
CA LEU A 125 8.67 -10.98 6.36
C LEU A 125 7.31 -10.28 6.48
N ALA A 126 7.18 -9.05 5.97
CA ALA A 126 5.93 -8.30 5.97
C ALA A 126 4.83 -9.06 5.19
N VAL A 127 5.13 -9.57 4.00
CA VAL A 127 4.20 -10.38 3.19
C VAL A 127 3.82 -11.68 3.92
N LYS A 128 4.78 -12.36 4.56
CA LYS A 128 4.53 -13.56 5.35
C LYS A 128 3.62 -13.29 6.55
N ASN A 129 3.79 -12.16 7.23
CA ASN A 129 2.93 -11.75 8.33
C ASN A 129 1.50 -11.43 7.83
N CYS A 130 1.37 -10.77 6.69
CA CYS A 130 0.05 -10.54 6.05
C CYS A 130 -0.64 -11.86 5.70
N HIS A 131 0.08 -12.83 5.12
CA HIS A 131 -0.46 -14.16 4.83
C HIS A 131 -0.90 -14.88 6.11
N ARG A 132 -0.08 -14.86 7.17
CA ARG A 132 -0.44 -15.48 8.46
C ARG A 132 -1.68 -14.82 9.08
N ALA A 133 -1.83 -13.51 8.95
CA ALA A 133 -2.97 -12.76 9.49
C ALA A 133 -4.31 -13.11 8.80
N LEU A 134 -4.27 -13.52 7.53
CA LEU A 134 -5.45 -13.92 6.76
C LEU A 134 -6.03 -15.25 7.23
N LYS A 135 -7.36 -15.32 7.23
CA LYS A 135 -8.10 -16.58 7.25
C LYS A 135 -7.95 -17.34 5.93
N GLU A 136 -8.21 -18.66 5.94
CA GLU A 136 -8.31 -19.44 4.71
C GLU A 136 -9.39 -18.86 3.79
N GLY A 137 -9.05 -18.70 2.51
CA GLY A 137 -9.90 -18.03 1.52
C GLY A 137 -9.92 -16.52 1.61
N GLY A 138 -9.19 -15.90 2.53
CA GLY A 138 -9.01 -14.47 2.63
C GLY A 138 -8.13 -13.89 1.50
N VAL A 139 -8.23 -12.59 1.26
CA VAL A 139 -7.52 -11.89 0.18
C VAL A 139 -6.50 -10.90 0.72
N PHE A 140 -5.29 -10.95 0.18
CA PHE A 140 -4.26 -9.92 0.33
C PHE A 140 -4.24 -9.03 -0.91
N MET A 141 -4.17 -7.72 -0.72
CA MET A 141 -4.02 -6.75 -1.80
C MET A 141 -2.94 -5.73 -1.46
N THR A 142 -2.06 -5.45 -2.42
CA THR A 142 -1.01 -4.46 -2.25
C THR A 142 -0.84 -3.62 -3.52
N PHE A 143 -0.46 -2.36 -3.34
CA PHE A 143 -0.01 -1.47 -4.42
C PHE A 143 1.36 -0.92 -4.06
N GLU A 144 2.32 -1.09 -4.98
CA GLU A 144 3.73 -0.83 -4.70
C GLU A 144 4.41 -0.03 -5.82
N ASN A 145 5.46 0.69 -5.42
CA ASN A 145 6.44 1.17 -6.39
C ASN A 145 7.17 -0.03 -6.99
N ILE A 146 7.24 -0.06 -8.32
CA ILE A 146 7.96 -1.09 -9.06
C ILE A 146 9.14 -0.50 -9.83
N ARG A 147 10.08 -1.37 -10.21
CA ARG A 147 11.05 -1.11 -11.26
C ARG A 147 10.69 -1.93 -12.50
N MET A 148 11.18 -1.48 -13.65
CA MET A 148 11.08 -2.25 -14.87
C MET A 148 12.13 -3.38 -14.89
N ASP A 149 11.96 -4.28 -15.83
CA ASP A 149 12.77 -5.49 -15.99
C ASP A 149 14.24 -5.18 -16.29
N THR A 150 14.50 -4.17 -17.13
CA THR A 150 15.84 -3.73 -17.50
C THR A 150 16.11 -2.29 -17.07
N ASP A 151 17.36 -1.92 -16.89
CA ASP A 151 17.77 -0.55 -16.56
C ASP A 151 17.38 0.44 -17.67
N GLU A 152 17.40 0.01 -18.94
CA GLU A 152 16.94 0.81 -20.07
C GLU A 152 15.44 1.12 -19.96
N SER A 153 14.62 0.10 -19.73
CA SER A 153 13.17 0.26 -19.56
C SER A 153 12.83 1.07 -18.31
N ASP A 154 13.57 0.88 -17.21
CA ASP A 154 13.38 1.65 -15.97
C ASP A 154 13.71 3.13 -16.19
N THR A 155 14.78 3.43 -16.97
CA THR A 155 15.11 4.80 -17.36
C THR A 155 13.98 5.46 -18.17
N ILE A 156 13.35 4.75 -19.10
CA ILE A 156 12.21 5.26 -19.86
C ILE A 156 11.01 5.52 -18.95
N ALA A 157 10.72 4.59 -18.06
CA ALA A 157 9.62 4.71 -17.10
C ALA A 157 9.83 5.88 -16.12
N LEU A 158 11.07 6.08 -15.65
CA LEU A 158 11.45 7.24 -14.83
C LEU A 158 11.23 8.56 -15.56
N LYS A 159 11.66 8.68 -16.83
CA LYS A 159 11.41 9.89 -17.64
C LYS A 159 9.91 10.19 -17.81
N ARG A 160 9.08 9.15 -17.97
CA ARG A 160 7.63 9.31 -18.02
C ARG A 160 7.07 9.83 -16.69
N TRP A 161 7.57 9.30 -15.57
CA TRP A 161 7.14 9.74 -14.24
C TRP A 161 7.61 11.17 -13.92
N VAL A 162 8.84 11.54 -14.27
CA VAL A 162 9.34 12.92 -14.16
C VAL A 162 8.40 13.89 -14.87
N ARG A 163 8.05 13.61 -16.14
CA ARG A 163 7.10 14.46 -16.88
C ARG A 163 5.75 14.57 -16.16
N PHE A 164 5.23 13.46 -15.62
CA PHE A 164 4.00 13.49 -14.83
C PHE A 164 4.13 14.40 -13.60
N LEU A 165 5.23 14.31 -12.86
CA LEU A 165 5.49 15.17 -11.70
C LEU A 165 5.48 16.65 -12.07
N GLU A 166 6.19 17.02 -13.13
CA GLU A 166 6.26 18.40 -13.65
C GLU A 166 4.89 18.91 -14.09
N GLU A 167 4.14 18.11 -14.85
CA GLU A 167 2.77 18.43 -15.32
C GLU A 167 1.77 18.60 -14.14
N HIS A 168 2.06 18.02 -12.98
CA HIS A 168 1.24 18.11 -11.76
C HIS A 168 1.79 19.07 -10.72
N GLY A 169 2.64 20.02 -11.14
CA GLY A 169 3.07 21.15 -10.33
C GLY A 169 4.13 20.84 -9.27
N ASN A 170 4.85 19.72 -9.39
CA ASN A 170 6.00 19.47 -8.55
C ASN A 170 7.19 20.34 -9.01
N SER A 171 7.90 20.93 -8.05
CA SER A 171 9.10 21.71 -8.35
C SER A 171 10.25 20.83 -8.82
N PRO A 172 11.28 21.37 -9.53
CA PRO A 172 12.48 20.61 -9.87
C PRO A 172 13.17 19.98 -8.65
N GLU A 173 13.06 20.60 -7.49
CA GLU A 173 13.59 20.10 -6.23
C GLU A 173 12.79 18.89 -5.71
N ASP A 174 11.45 18.97 -5.74
CA ASP A 174 10.57 17.84 -5.40
C ASP A 174 10.83 16.65 -6.33
N VAL A 175 10.94 16.89 -7.65
CA VAL A 175 11.23 15.84 -8.64
C VAL A 175 12.55 15.14 -8.31
N ARG A 176 13.63 15.92 -8.08
CA ARG A 176 14.95 15.38 -7.72
C ARG A 176 14.88 14.56 -6.44
N MET A 177 14.25 15.08 -5.38
CA MET A 177 14.06 14.38 -4.11
C MET A 177 13.38 13.01 -4.32
N HIS A 178 12.33 12.93 -5.13
CA HIS A 178 11.63 11.67 -5.39
C HIS A 178 12.50 10.65 -6.11
N ILE A 179 13.35 11.10 -7.06
CA ILE A 179 14.27 10.21 -7.79
C ILE A 179 15.37 9.69 -6.87
N GLU A 180 16.01 10.58 -6.10
CA GLU A 180 17.12 10.24 -5.21
C GLU A 180 16.74 9.25 -4.09
N ARG A 181 15.47 9.20 -3.72
CA ARG A 181 14.97 8.24 -2.72
C ARG A 181 14.90 6.79 -3.23
N ARG A 182 14.87 6.58 -4.57
CA ARG A 182 14.84 5.22 -5.15
C ARG A 182 16.18 4.52 -4.94
N GLY A 183 16.13 3.31 -4.38
CA GLY A 183 17.32 2.53 -4.01
C GLY A 183 17.97 2.94 -2.68
N VAL A 184 17.49 4.00 -2.02
CA VAL A 184 18.00 4.48 -0.73
C VAL A 184 16.94 4.35 0.38
N GLU A 185 15.74 4.84 0.15
CA GLU A 185 14.61 4.78 1.09
C GLU A 185 13.43 3.97 0.52
N VAL A 186 13.32 3.92 -0.79
CA VAL A 186 12.30 3.16 -1.53
C VAL A 186 13.02 2.11 -2.36
N PHE A 187 12.71 0.85 -2.15
CA PHE A 187 13.36 -0.31 -2.77
C PHE A 187 12.42 -1.01 -3.76
N PRO A 188 12.18 -0.45 -4.95
CA PRO A 188 11.26 -1.04 -5.92
C PRO A 188 11.85 -2.33 -6.51
N ILE A 189 10.97 -3.31 -6.71
CA ILE A 189 11.28 -4.57 -7.38
C ILE A 189 10.36 -4.76 -8.60
N THR A 190 10.68 -5.71 -9.48
CA THR A 190 9.87 -5.96 -10.68
C THR A 190 8.53 -6.60 -10.32
N ILE A 191 7.56 -6.50 -11.23
CA ILE A 191 6.25 -7.19 -11.11
C ILE A 191 6.47 -8.69 -10.91
N GLU A 192 7.39 -9.29 -11.67
CA GLU A 192 7.74 -10.70 -11.59
C GLU A 192 8.23 -11.09 -10.19
N LYS A 193 9.12 -10.28 -9.60
CA LYS A 193 9.64 -10.52 -8.25
C LYS A 193 8.54 -10.39 -7.18
N HIS A 194 7.60 -9.47 -7.33
CA HIS A 194 6.42 -9.40 -6.44
C HIS A 194 5.59 -10.68 -6.51
N ILE A 195 5.31 -11.18 -7.71
CA ILE A 195 4.57 -12.43 -7.93
C ILE A 195 5.33 -13.61 -7.32
N GLU A 196 6.65 -13.69 -7.50
CA GLU A 196 7.50 -14.74 -6.92
C GLU A 196 7.40 -14.74 -5.38
N ILE A 197 7.54 -13.59 -4.73
CA ILE A 197 7.44 -13.47 -3.26
C ILE A 197 6.07 -13.94 -2.77
N LEU A 198 4.98 -13.51 -3.42
CA LEU A 198 3.63 -13.90 -3.04
C LEU A 198 3.42 -15.41 -3.18
N LYS A 199 3.87 -16.02 -4.29
CA LYS A 199 3.80 -17.48 -4.49
C LYS A 199 4.66 -18.24 -3.49
N LYS A 200 5.89 -17.81 -3.25
CA LYS A 200 6.82 -18.40 -2.26
C LYS A 200 6.25 -18.35 -0.84
N THR A 201 5.48 -17.33 -0.51
CA THR A 201 4.82 -17.17 0.80
C THR A 201 3.68 -18.20 1.01
N GLY A 202 3.11 -18.74 -0.05
CA GLY A 202 2.07 -19.78 0.02
C GLY A 202 0.68 -19.32 -0.44
N PHE A 203 0.55 -18.13 -1.03
CA PHE A 203 -0.71 -17.74 -1.66
C PHE A 203 -1.04 -18.68 -2.84
N ARG A 204 -2.26 -19.24 -2.85
CA ARG A 204 -2.70 -20.23 -3.87
C ARG A 204 -3.05 -19.60 -5.21
N SER A 205 -3.43 -18.32 -5.22
CA SER A 205 -3.73 -17.54 -6.42
C SER A 205 -3.08 -16.18 -6.31
N VAL A 206 -2.31 -15.79 -7.32
CA VAL A 206 -1.58 -14.50 -7.34
C VAL A 206 -1.79 -13.86 -8.70
N ASN A 207 -2.29 -12.62 -8.69
CA ASN A 207 -2.66 -11.90 -9.89
C ASN A 207 -2.17 -10.44 -9.84
N VAL A 208 -1.87 -9.88 -11.01
CA VAL A 208 -1.74 -8.44 -11.17
C VAL A 208 -3.15 -7.85 -11.18
N LEU A 209 -3.39 -6.87 -10.33
CA LEU A 209 -4.65 -6.15 -10.26
C LEU A 209 -4.66 -4.97 -11.25
N TRP A 210 -3.54 -4.25 -11.31
CA TRP A 210 -3.40 -3.05 -12.12
C TRP A 210 -1.92 -2.68 -12.26
N SER A 211 -1.54 -2.01 -13.35
CA SER A 211 -0.20 -1.45 -13.51
C SER A 211 -0.22 -0.20 -14.38
N SER A 212 0.49 0.84 -13.97
CA SER A 212 0.77 2.02 -14.78
C SER A 212 1.97 2.79 -14.24
N TYR A 213 2.74 3.41 -15.14
CA TYR A 213 4.00 4.08 -14.78
C TYR A 213 4.94 3.14 -14.00
N LEU A 214 5.38 3.59 -12.82
CA LEU A 214 6.21 2.83 -11.87
C LEU A 214 5.40 2.30 -10.69
N GLN A 215 4.12 1.95 -10.92
CA GLN A 215 3.21 1.45 -9.89
C GLN A 215 2.54 0.17 -10.37
N ALA A 216 2.42 -0.80 -9.48
CA ALA A 216 1.62 -2.00 -9.74
C ALA A 216 0.84 -2.41 -8.49
N GLY A 217 -0.37 -2.91 -8.71
CA GLY A 217 -1.23 -3.52 -7.71
C GLY A 217 -1.31 -5.03 -7.93
N PHE A 218 -1.39 -5.76 -6.83
CA PHE A 218 -1.51 -7.22 -6.82
C PHE A 218 -2.64 -7.63 -5.88
N TRP A 219 -3.26 -8.78 -6.17
CA TRP A 219 -4.14 -9.45 -5.24
C TRP A 219 -3.85 -10.94 -5.21
N ALA A 220 -3.96 -11.53 -4.03
CA ALA A 220 -3.62 -12.91 -3.82
C ALA A 220 -4.56 -13.56 -2.78
N ILE A 221 -4.92 -14.82 -2.98
CA ILE A 221 -5.83 -15.58 -2.10
C ILE A 221 -5.00 -16.58 -1.28
N LYS A 222 -5.23 -16.60 0.03
CA LYS A 222 -4.72 -17.61 0.94
C LYS A 222 -5.45 -18.94 0.81
#